data_a54a298c76a2dcf8adf6bc818847c4fd
#
_entry.id   a54a298c76a2dcf8adf6bc818847c4fd
#
_cell.length_a   1.000
_cell.length_b   1.000
_cell.length_c   1.000
_cell.angle_alpha   90.00
_cell.angle_beta   90.00
_cell.angle_gamma   90.00
#
_symmetry.space_group_name_H-M   'P 1'
#
loop_
_entity.id
_entity.type
_entity.pdbx_description
1 polymer ?
#
loop_
_entity_poly.entity_id
_entity_poly.type
_entity_poly.pdbx_seq_one_letter_code
_entity_poly.pdbx_strand_id
1 'polypeptide(L)'
;MIGMIIIIRPTTSGIATGQLSMIIATLFFSASYILAKKLSETESTLEILVALNFVVTLTLAPFAIAFWVTPSLQEVLFLGVVALFATAGHFTMTIALKLAPITITQPISYVQIVWASGIGFIFFGETISLWFTVGAALIILSSLYVTYTSSAKQNKDLRSLTAKN
;
A
#
# COMPACT_ATOMS: atom_id res chain seq x y z
N MET A 1 -10.62 -8.82 -6.59
CA MET A 1 -12.02 -8.54 -6.18
C MET A 1 -12.62 -9.67 -5.33
N ILE A 2 -12.72 -10.92 -5.83
CA ILE A 2 -13.34 -12.05 -5.09
C ILE A 2 -12.67 -12.29 -3.73
N GLY A 3 -11.33 -12.36 -3.66
CA GLY A 3 -10.60 -12.54 -2.41
C GLY A 3 -10.89 -11.48 -1.35
N MET A 4 -11.06 -10.22 -1.77
CA MET A 4 -11.42 -9.12 -0.88
C MET A 4 -12.83 -9.30 -0.28
N ILE A 5 -13.80 -9.75 -1.07
CA ILE A 5 -15.18 -10.01 -0.59
C ILE A 5 -15.18 -11.16 0.43
N ILE A 6 -14.37 -12.19 0.20
CA ILE A 6 -14.22 -13.32 1.12
C ILE A 6 -13.63 -12.87 2.47
N ILE A 7 -12.67 -11.96 2.47
CA ILE A 7 -12.06 -11.41 3.70
C ILE A 7 -13.05 -10.54 4.46
N ILE A 8 -13.73 -9.61 3.78
CA ILE A 8 -14.63 -8.63 4.41
C ILE A 8 -15.87 -9.32 5.01
N ARG A 9 -16.35 -10.42 4.41
CA ARG A 9 -17.54 -11.17 4.85
C ARG A 9 -18.70 -10.21 5.24
N PRO A 10 -19.32 -9.51 4.29
CA PRO A 10 -20.45 -8.66 4.62
C PRO A 10 -21.53 -9.52 5.31
N THR A 11 -21.76 -9.23 6.59
CA THR A 11 -22.79 -9.92 7.39
C THR A 11 -24.17 -9.33 7.08
N THR A 12 -25.23 -10.09 7.41
CA THR A 12 -26.62 -9.65 7.25
C THR A 12 -26.97 -8.38 8.03
N SER A 13 -26.14 -7.98 8.99
CA SER A 13 -26.25 -6.73 9.74
C SER A 13 -25.76 -5.48 8.99
N GLY A 14 -25.37 -5.63 7.72
CA GLY A 14 -24.89 -4.52 6.91
C GLY A 14 -23.36 -4.31 6.98
N ILE A 15 -22.88 -3.33 6.24
CA ILE A 15 -21.49 -2.91 6.24
C ILE A 15 -21.26 -2.01 7.46
N ALA A 16 -20.33 -2.41 8.33
CA ALA A 16 -19.96 -1.56 9.49
C ALA A 16 -19.33 -0.24 9.00
N THR A 17 -19.54 0.84 9.76
CA THR A 17 -19.01 2.18 9.44
C THR A 17 -17.50 2.14 9.17
N GLY A 18 -16.76 1.33 9.92
CA GLY A 18 -15.33 1.13 9.70
C GLY A 18 -14.98 0.50 8.35
N GLN A 19 -15.78 -0.47 7.88
CA GLN A 19 -15.59 -1.09 6.56
C GLN A 19 -15.84 -0.09 5.42
N LEU A 20 -16.87 0.75 5.56
CA LEU A 20 -17.16 1.82 4.58
C LEU A 20 -16.01 2.84 4.52
N SER A 21 -15.51 3.27 5.68
CA SER A 21 -14.35 4.16 5.77
C SER A 21 -13.11 3.57 5.11
N MET A 22 -12.85 2.27 5.30
CA MET A 22 -11.73 1.57 4.66
C MET A 22 -11.88 1.49 3.13
N ILE A 23 -13.09 1.28 2.61
CA ILE A 23 -13.34 1.30 1.16
C ILE A 23 -13.01 2.68 0.59
N ILE A 24 -13.52 3.74 1.22
CA ILE A 24 -13.25 5.13 0.79
C ILE A 24 -11.74 5.42 0.86
N ALA A 25 -11.08 5.08 1.97
CA ALA A 25 -9.64 5.26 2.13
C ALA A 25 -8.85 4.53 1.02
N THR A 26 -9.25 3.31 0.66
CA THR A 26 -8.61 2.53 -0.40
C THR A 26 -8.72 3.20 -1.77
N LEU A 27 -9.84 3.85 -2.08
CA LEU A 27 -10.00 4.60 -3.33
C LEU A 27 -9.05 5.80 -3.40
N PHE A 28 -8.95 6.58 -2.33
CA PHE A 28 -8.01 7.70 -2.24
C PHE A 28 -6.55 7.24 -2.27
N PHE A 29 -6.25 6.13 -1.60
CA PHE A 29 -4.93 5.54 -1.61
C PHE A 29 -4.52 5.07 -3.01
N SER A 30 -5.43 4.43 -3.74
CA SER A 30 -5.22 4.00 -5.14
C SER A 30 -4.97 5.20 -6.06
N ALA A 31 -5.74 6.27 -5.91
CA ALA A 31 -5.53 7.51 -6.66
C ALA A 31 -4.15 8.12 -6.34
N SER A 32 -3.75 8.12 -5.07
CA SER A 32 -2.43 8.59 -4.63
C SER A 32 -1.28 7.80 -5.28
N TYR A 33 -1.41 6.48 -5.41
CA TYR A 33 -0.41 5.65 -6.10
C TYR A 33 -0.28 5.98 -7.59
N ILE A 34 -1.40 6.18 -8.27
CA ILE A 34 -1.39 6.57 -9.69
C ILE A 34 -0.72 7.94 -9.86
N LEU A 35 -1.04 8.87 -8.97
CA LEU A 35 -0.44 10.21 -8.98
C LEU A 35 1.06 10.14 -8.68
N ALA A 36 1.48 9.39 -7.66
CA ALA A 36 2.87 9.18 -7.32
C ALA A 36 3.66 8.56 -8.49
N LYS A 37 3.06 7.58 -9.20
CA LYS A 37 3.66 7.02 -10.41
C LYS A 37 3.86 8.09 -11.48
N LYS A 38 2.85 8.89 -11.75
CA LYS A 38 2.91 9.96 -12.76
C LYS A 38 3.97 11.02 -12.39
N LEU A 39 4.01 11.45 -11.13
CA LEU A 39 5.02 12.38 -10.64
C LEU A 39 6.44 11.78 -10.70
N SER A 40 6.58 10.48 -10.48
CA SER A 40 7.88 9.82 -10.49
C SER A 40 8.57 9.84 -11.86
N GLU A 41 7.86 10.19 -12.91
CA GLU A 41 8.40 10.32 -14.28
C GLU A 41 9.03 11.69 -14.53
N THR A 42 8.62 12.73 -13.79
CA THR A 42 9.08 14.13 -13.98
C THR A 42 9.87 14.66 -12.79
N GLU A 43 9.52 14.24 -11.57
CA GLU A 43 10.07 14.81 -10.35
C GLU A 43 11.11 13.90 -9.69
N SER A 44 11.97 14.46 -8.87
CA SER A 44 12.90 13.67 -8.06
C SER A 44 12.18 12.95 -6.93
N THR A 45 12.76 11.84 -6.45
CA THR A 45 12.18 11.07 -5.34
C THR A 45 12.03 11.91 -4.07
N LEU A 46 12.99 12.79 -3.80
CA LEU A 46 12.96 13.65 -2.62
C LEU A 46 11.86 14.71 -2.72
N GLU A 47 11.67 15.31 -3.88
CA GLU A 47 10.60 16.29 -4.12
C GLU A 47 9.21 15.68 -3.90
N ILE A 48 8.99 14.49 -4.42
CA ILE A 48 7.73 13.75 -4.20
C ILE A 48 7.49 13.50 -2.70
N LEU A 49 8.52 13.06 -1.97
CA LEU A 49 8.42 12.80 -0.54
C LEU A 49 8.18 14.06 0.27
N VAL A 50 8.90 15.13 -0.02
CA VAL A 50 8.71 16.42 0.66
C VAL A 50 7.32 16.96 0.42
N ALA A 51 6.84 16.95 -0.84
CA ALA A 51 5.50 17.38 -1.18
C ALA A 51 4.42 16.53 -0.48
N LEU A 52 4.57 15.20 -0.48
CA LEU A 52 3.64 14.30 0.20
C LEU A 52 3.57 14.61 1.70
N ASN A 53 4.71 14.66 2.38
CA ASN A 53 4.76 14.93 3.82
C ASN A 53 4.21 16.32 4.15
N PHE A 54 4.51 17.33 3.35
CA PHE A 54 4.01 18.69 3.54
C PHE A 54 2.48 18.73 3.42
N VAL A 55 1.91 18.16 2.37
CA VAL A 55 0.46 18.13 2.16
C VAL A 55 -0.25 17.37 3.28
N VAL A 56 0.27 16.20 3.67
CA VAL A 56 -0.30 15.39 4.76
C VAL A 56 -0.24 16.16 6.08
N THR A 57 0.89 16.79 6.40
CA THR A 57 1.05 17.59 7.62
C THR A 57 0.07 18.75 7.64
N LEU A 58 -0.04 19.49 6.55
CA LEU A 58 -0.95 20.63 6.45
C LEU A 58 -2.43 20.21 6.59
N THR A 59 -2.79 19.08 6.02
CA THR A 59 -4.15 18.53 6.08
C THR A 59 -4.51 18.03 7.48
N LEU A 60 -3.56 17.41 8.18
CA LEU A 60 -3.81 16.84 9.52
C LEU A 60 -3.60 17.86 10.65
N ALA A 61 -2.84 18.93 10.43
CA ALA A 61 -2.54 19.94 11.46
C ALA A 61 -3.78 20.50 12.17
N PRO A 62 -4.88 20.89 11.48
CA PRO A 62 -6.07 21.40 12.16
C PRO A 62 -6.69 20.40 13.12
N PHE A 63 -6.73 19.12 12.73
CA PHE A 63 -7.24 18.05 13.57
C PHE A 63 -6.32 17.77 14.75
N ALA A 64 -5.01 17.74 14.51
CA ALA A 64 -4.03 17.56 15.56
C ALA A 64 -4.09 18.68 16.61
N ILE A 65 -4.30 19.92 16.19
CA ILE A 65 -4.44 21.07 17.11
C ILE A 65 -5.76 20.96 17.88
N ALA A 66 -6.87 20.59 17.22
CA ALA A 66 -8.19 20.51 17.86
C ALA A 66 -8.28 19.39 18.91
N PHE A 67 -7.57 18.27 18.69
CA PHE A 67 -7.58 17.10 19.56
C PHE A 67 -6.21 16.84 20.20
N TRP A 68 -5.46 17.88 20.48
CA TRP A 68 -4.10 17.77 20.98
C TRP A 68 -4.03 17.08 22.33
N VAL A 69 -3.30 15.99 22.39
CA VAL A 69 -2.87 15.33 23.63
C VAL A 69 -1.35 15.37 23.63
N THR A 70 -0.76 15.95 24.69
CA THR A 70 0.71 16.06 24.77
C THR A 70 1.33 14.68 24.95
N PRO A 71 2.13 14.19 23.98
CA PRO A 71 2.75 12.87 24.09
C PRO A 71 3.86 12.88 25.14
N SER A 72 4.04 11.75 25.81
CA SER A 72 5.19 11.50 26.67
C SER A 72 6.47 11.36 25.87
N LEU A 73 7.64 11.51 26.50
CA LEU A 73 8.93 11.34 25.83
C LEU A 73 9.07 9.95 25.17
N GLN A 74 8.55 8.92 25.82
CA GLN A 74 8.59 7.55 25.29
C GLN A 74 7.75 7.43 24.01
N GLU A 75 6.56 8.02 23.98
CA GLU A 75 5.71 8.03 22.78
C GLU A 75 6.36 8.82 21.63
N VAL A 76 7.00 9.96 21.93
CA VAL A 76 7.74 10.73 20.92
C VAL A 76 8.88 9.91 20.31
N LEU A 77 9.62 9.16 21.13
CA LEU A 77 10.69 8.28 20.64
C LEU A 77 10.14 7.17 19.74
N PHE A 78 9.04 6.50 20.14
CA PHE A 78 8.39 5.50 19.30
C PHE A 78 7.84 6.10 17.99
N LEU A 79 7.20 7.25 18.05
CA LEU A 79 6.73 7.96 16.85
C LEU A 79 7.89 8.34 15.93
N GLY A 80 9.04 8.73 16.48
CA GLY A 80 10.25 9.02 15.71
C GLY A 80 10.76 7.79 14.96
N VAL A 81 10.79 6.64 15.61
CA VAL A 81 11.18 5.35 14.98
C VAL A 81 10.19 4.97 13.88
N VAL A 82 8.88 5.08 14.14
CA VAL A 82 7.84 4.82 13.14
C VAL A 82 7.98 5.76 11.94
N ALA A 83 8.21 7.05 12.17
CA ALA A 83 8.39 8.05 11.11
C ALA A 83 9.62 7.74 10.25
N LEU A 84 10.72 7.30 10.86
CA LEU A 84 11.94 6.91 10.15
C LEU A 84 11.67 5.73 9.20
N PHE A 85 11.06 4.65 9.70
CA PHE A 85 10.73 3.48 8.88
C PHE A 85 9.68 3.79 7.81
N ALA A 86 8.66 4.58 8.14
CA ALA A 86 7.65 5.00 7.18
C ALA A 86 8.27 5.82 6.04
N THR A 87 9.13 6.77 6.36
CA THR A 87 9.83 7.59 5.35
C THR A 87 10.75 6.75 4.48
N ALA A 88 11.51 5.82 5.07
CA ALA A 88 12.35 4.88 4.32
C ALA A 88 11.51 3.99 3.39
N GLY A 89 10.36 3.52 3.87
CA GLY A 89 9.40 2.74 3.07
C GLY A 89 8.84 3.53 1.88
N HIS A 90 8.39 4.76 2.11
CA HIS A 90 7.92 5.64 1.04
C HIS A 90 9.02 5.99 0.04
N PHE A 91 10.24 6.23 0.51
CA PHE A 91 11.40 6.48 -0.35
C PHE A 91 11.67 5.29 -1.27
N THR A 92 11.77 4.10 -0.70
CA THR A 92 11.99 2.85 -1.45
C THR A 92 10.87 2.58 -2.45
N MET A 93 9.61 2.80 -2.04
CA MET A 93 8.44 2.65 -2.90
C MET A 93 8.46 3.62 -4.08
N THR A 94 8.82 4.87 -3.85
CA THR A 94 8.93 5.88 -4.92
C THR A 94 10.02 5.52 -5.92
N ILE A 95 11.16 5.00 -5.46
CA ILE A 95 12.21 4.47 -6.35
C ILE A 95 11.68 3.27 -7.15
N ALA A 96 10.99 2.34 -6.52
CA ALA A 96 10.42 1.18 -7.21
C ALA A 96 9.43 1.60 -8.31
N LEU A 97 8.61 2.61 -8.07
CA LEU A 97 7.69 3.17 -9.06
C LEU A 97 8.41 3.86 -10.23
N LYS A 98 9.62 4.41 -10.02
CA LYS A 98 10.45 4.94 -11.10
C LYS A 98 11.03 3.83 -11.98
N LEU A 99 11.52 2.76 -11.36
CA LEU A 99 12.26 1.70 -12.04
C LEU A 99 11.36 0.67 -12.72
N ALA A 100 10.11 0.52 -12.28
CA ALA A 100 9.21 -0.50 -12.80
C ALA A 100 7.77 0.01 -12.97
N PRO A 101 7.01 -0.58 -13.91
CA PRO A 101 5.60 -0.25 -14.06
C PRO A 101 4.80 -0.70 -12.83
N ILE A 102 3.71 0.01 -12.56
CA ILE A 102 2.83 -0.22 -11.41
C ILE A 102 2.26 -1.65 -11.36
N THR A 103 2.07 -2.26 -12.53
CA THR A 103 1.62 -3.65 -12.68
C THR A 103 2.60 -4.69 -12.13
N ILE A 104 3.86 -4.33 -11.95
CA ILE A 104 4.90 -5.18 -11.34
C ILE A 104 5.09 -4.82 -9.87
N THR A 105 5.12 -3.54 -9.53
CA THR A 105 5.39 -3.08 -8.17
C THR A 105 4.24 -3.35 -7.21
N GLN A 106 3.00 -3.20 -7.65
CA GLN A 106 1.81 -3.41 -6.80
C GLN A 106 1.65 -4.86 -6.31
N PRO A 107 1.77 -5.89 -7.16
CA PRO A 107 1.70 -7.27 -6.71
C PRO A 107 2.70 -7.63 -5.60
N ILE A 108 3.92 -7.09 -5.67
CA ILE A 108 4.95 -7.31 -4.65
C ILE A 108 4.50 -6.75 -3.29
N SER A 109 3.78 -5.62 -3.29
CA SER A 109 3.26 -5.01 -2.07
C SER A 109 2.28 -5.91 -1.30
N TYR A 110 1.65 -6.89 -1.95
CA TYR A 110 0.75 -7.83 -1.24
C TYR A 110 1.48 -8.77 -0.28
N VAL A 111 2.81 -8.88 -0.35
CA VAL A 111 3.62 -9.58 0.66
C VAL A 111 3.44 -8.96 2.05
N GLN A 112 3.07 -7.68 2.13
CA GLN A 112 2.72 -7.03 3.41
C GLN A 112 1.57 -7.74 4.16
N ILE A 113 0.65 -8.41 3.46
CA ILE A 113 -0.44 -9.18 4.09
C ILE A 113 0.13 -10.29 4.97
N VAL A 114 1.17 -10.97 4.50
CA VAL A 114 1.85 -12.05 5.24
C VAL A 114 2.53 -11.48 6.48
N TRP A 115 3.27 -10.37 6.33
CA TRP A 115 3.94 -9.71 7.45
C TRP A 115 2.94 -9.16 8.46
N ALA A 116 1.89 -8.46 8.01
CA ALA A 116 0.87 -7.92 8.90
C ALA A 116 0.16 -9.03 9.69
N SER A 117 -0.19 -10.14 9.03
CA SER A 117 -0.82 -11.30 9.70
C SER A 117 0.12 -11.96 10.70
N GLY A 118 1.41 -12.10 10.35
CA GLY A 118 2.41 -12.66 11.25
C GLY A 118 2.61 -11.79 12.50
N ILE A 119 2.70 -10.50 12.34
CA ILE A 119 2.81 -9.54 13.46
C ILE A 119 1.53 -9.56 14.31
N GLY A 120 0.35 -9.54 13.70
CA GLY A 120 -0.93 -9.63 14.39
C GLY A 120 -1.04 -10.91 15.24
N PHE A 121 -0.64 -12.05 14.69
CA PHE A 121 -0.62 -13.31 15.40
C PHE A 121 0.38 -13.35 16.56
N ILE A 122 1.65 -12.92 16.32
CA ILE A 122 2.73 -13.04 17.31
C ILE A 122 2.60 -12.03 18.44
N PHE A 123 2.30 -10.75 18.12
CA PHE A 123 2.33 -9.67 19.10
C PHE A 123 0.97 -9.34 19.70
N PHE A 124 -0.11 -9.57 18.97
CA PHE A 124 -1.46 -9.22 19.41
C PHE A 124 -2.34 -10.45 19.71
N GLY A 125 -1.83 -11.67 19.47
CA GLY A 125 -2.58 -12.91 19.71
C GLY A 125 -3.82 -13.05 18.80
N GLU A 126 -3.84 -12.36 17.66
CA GLU A 126 -4.94 -12.42 16.72
C GLU A 126 -5.04 -13.80 16.08
N THR A 127 -6.24 -14.37 16.06
CA THR A 127 -6.47 -15.65 15.37
C THR A 127 -6.67 -15.42 13.88
N ILE A 128 -5.84 -16.07 13.06
CA ILE A 128 -5.98 -16.00 11.61
C ILE A 128 -7.16 -16.89 11.19
N SER A 129 -8.23 -16.26 10.73
CA SER A 129 -9.42 -16.97 10.24
C SER A 129 -9.10 -17.72 8.95
N LEU A 130 -9.69 -18.94 8.78
CA LEU A 130 -9.58 -19.70 7.53
C LEU A 130 -10.03 -18.89 6.31
N TRP A 131 -11.09 -18.08 6.45
CA TRP A 131 -11.59 -17.22 5.37
C TRP A 131 -10.61 -16.12 4.99
N PHE A 132 -9.92 -15.56 5.97
CA PHE A 132 -8.84 -14.60 5.72
C PHE A 132 -7.71 -15.27 4.93
N THR A 133 -7.28 -16.46 5.34
CA THR A 133 -6.21 -17.21 4.66
C THR A 133 -6.56 -17.52 3.21
N VAL A 134 -7.79 -18.01 2.95
CA VAL A 134 -8.28 -18.30 1.60
C VAL A 134 -8.34 -17.02 0.75
N GLY A 135 -8.89 -15.92 1.29
CA GLY A 135 -8.98 -14.66 0.58
C GLY A 135 -7.60 -14.05 0.28
N ALA A 136 -6.67 -14.09 1.25
CA ALA A 136 -5.29 -13.63 1.08
C ALA A 136 -4.54 -14.46 0.03
N ALA A 137 -4.68 -15.79 0.05
CA ALA A 137 -4.08 -16.67 -0.94
C ALA A 137 -4.60 -16.36 -2.36
N LEU A 138 -5.91 -16.14 -2.52
CA LEU A 138 -6.49 -15.77 -3.81
C LEU A 138 -5.95 -14.42 -4.32
N ILE A 139 -5.78 -13.43 -3.43
CA ILE A 139 -5.22 -12.13 -3.79
C ILE A 139 -3.76 -12.30 -4.24
N ILE A 140 -2.94 -13.00 -3.48
CA ILE A 140 -1.53 -13.20 -3.79
C ILE A 140 -1.36 -13.98 -5.11
N LEU A 141 -2.06 -15.10 -5.28
CA LEU A 141 -1.97 -15.92 -6.48
C LEU A 141 -2.44 -15.18 -7.74
N SER A 142 -3.57 -14.48 -7.67
CA SER A 142 -4.06 -13.67 -8.79
C SER A 142 -3.10 -12.55 -9.15
N SER A 143 -2.46 -11.96 -8.17
CA SER A 143 -1.49 -10.89 -8.33
C SER A 143 -0.21 -11.39 -8.98
N LEU A 144 0.32 -12.53 -8.54
CA LEU A 144 1.48 -13.19 -9.16
C LEU A 144 1.19 -13.56 -10.62
N TYR A 145 -0.01 -14.07 -10.90
CA TYR A 145 -0.43 -14.38 -12.26
C TYR A 145 -0.43 -13.14 -13.17
N VAL A 146 -0.98 -12.02 -12.70
CA VAL A 146 -0.97 -10.75 -13.44
C VAL A 146 0.45 -10.25 -13.68
N THR A 147 1.33 -10.34 -12.67
CA THR A 147 2.74 -9.96 -12.82
C THR A 147 3.43 -10.80 -13.87
N TYR A 148 3.26 -12.12 -13.80
CA TYR A 148 3.88 -13.05 -14.76
C TYR A 148 3.44 -12.77 -16.19
N THR A 149 2.13 -12.61 -16.41
CA THR A 149 1.60 -12.36 -17.76
C THR A 149 1.99 -10.98 -18.30
N SER A 150 2.05 -9.96 -17.45
CA SER A 150 2.46 -8.60 -17.83
C SER A 150 3.95 -8.57 -18.21
N SER A 151 4.82 -9.23 -17.44
CA SER A 151 6.25 -9.32 -17.73
C SER A 151 6.53 -10.11 -19.01
N ALA A 152 5.79 -11.19 -19.26
CA ALA A 152 5.90 -11.98 -20.48
C ALA A 152 5.50 -11.15 -21.72
N LYS A 153 4.45 -10.36 -21.64
CA LYS A 153 4.01 -9.46 -22.72
C LYS A 153 5.05 -8.39 -23.01
N GLN A 154 5.55 -7.72 -21.99
CA GLN A 154 6.58 -6.69 -22.13
C GLN A 154 7.86 -7.23 -22.81
N ASN A 155 8.32 -8.41 -22.41
CA ASN A 155 9.47 -9.07 -23.03
C ASN A 155 9.23 -9.42 -24.51
N LYS A 156 8.01 -9.82 -24.88
CA LYS A 156 7.64 -10.10 -26.27
C LYS A 156 7.64 -8.82 -27.12
N ASP A 157 7.12 -7.73 -26.58
CA ASP A 157 7.07 -6.44 -27.28
C ASP A 157 8.48 -5.89 -27.50
N LEU A 158 9.38 -5.98 -26.51
CA LEU A 158 10.79 -5.58 -26.64
C LEU A 158 11.51 -6.40 -27.71
N ARG A 159 11.33 -7.73 -27.75
CA ARG A 159 11.92 -8.60 -28.76
C ARG A 159 11.42 -8.28 -30.17
N SER A 160 10.16 -7.89 -30.32
CA SER A 160 9.60 -7.53 -31.63
C SER A 160 10.15 -6.21 -32.16
N LEU A 161 10.51 -5.27 -31.28
CA LEU A 161 11.13 -3.99 -31.62
C LEU A 161 12.60 -4.18 -32.02
N THR A 162 13.34 -5.03 -31.30
CA THR A 162 14.75 -5.36 -31.62
C THR A 162 14.90 -6.18 -32.93
N ALA A 163 13.88 -6.91 -33.31
CA ALA A 163 13.91 -7.69 -34.58
C ALA A 163 13.56 -6.85 -35.83
N LYS A 164 13.07 -5.62 -35.67
CA LYS A 164 12.71 -4.70 -36.75
C LYS A 164 13.80 -3.67 -37.08
N ASN A 165 14.83 -3.57 -36.26
CA ASN A 165 16.03 -2.75 -36.47
C ASN A 165 17.20 -3.62 -36.90
#